data_80b808afefe38be57871a1d16e3088ae
#
_entry.id   80b808afefe38be57871a1d16e3088ae
#
_cell.length_a   1.000
_cell.length_b   1.000
_cell.length_c   1.000
_cell.angle_alpha   90.00
_cell.angle_beta   90.00
_cell.angle_gamma   90.00
#
_symmetry.space_group_name_H-M   'P 1'
#
loop_
_entity.id
_entity.type
_entity.pdbx_description
1 polymer ?
#
loop_
_entity_poly.entity_id
_entity_poly.type
_entity_poly.pdbx_seq_one_letter_code
_entity_poly.pdbx_strand_id
1 'polypeptide(L)'
;MRYEEQEPFVLRLDAYRLYLIMGAAASLFGSMIFTGLTVYYVQTVGMNPLQLVLVGTVLEATVLLCEVPTGVLADTYSRRLSVIIGFVLIGICYLIQGSFPLFSIIILAEIVRGVGETFLSGAESAWIADEIGEEQVGRAYLRHSQVSRMGSFVGIGLGTALAAWHLPLPILLGGALQIGLSLFLLIAMPERGFHPAQRPRGEAPWHSMRTTAQEGLRIVRGRPVVWMLVLVAVVFGAFSEGVDRLREAHFLITFSFPAWPDLPSVVWIGMINAGGMLIGIGVAELLIRRWQVQDNRRLGPLLLANSAGLILAVLVFALAPNFGIALAAAWMAGAFRSIQYPIANTWLNQHLPSHVRATVLSMAGQADALGQVAGGPVVGLVGLRSLRAALVFAGLILTPALALYSRGLKLEETVATIPPDPEPLDA
;
A
#
# COMPACT_ATOMS: atom_id res chain seq x y z
N MET A 1 -17.76 53.01 12.99
CA MET A 1 -17.52 52.36 11.71
C MET A 1 -16.59 51.18 11.98
N ARG A 2 -17.12 49.97 12.02
CA ARG A 2 -16.29 48.74 12.07
C ARG A 2 -15.96 48.44 10.61
N TYR A 3 -14.69 48.39 10.28
CA TYR A 3 -14.21 47.83 9.04
C TYR A 3 -14.49 46.33 9.08
N GLU A 4 -15.48 45.85 8.34
CA GLU A 4 -15.59 44.45 7.94
C GLU A 4 -14.39 44.20 7.01
N GLU A 5 -13.38 43.51 7.52
CA GLU A 5 -12.36 42.90 6.68
C GLU A 5 -13.08 41.90 5.77
N GLN A 6 -13.20 42.23 4.50
CA GLN A 6 -13.63 41.32 3.46
C GLN A 6 -12.56 40.21 3.36
N GLU A 7 -12.85 39.08 4.02
CA GLU A 7 -12.06 37.88 3.80
C GLU A 7 -12.04 37.54 2.29
N PRO A 8 -10.88 37.22 1.71
CA PRO A 8 -10.79 36.87 0.31
C PRO A 8 -11.72 35.69 -0.01
N PHE A 9 -12.37 35.73 -1.16
CA PHE A 9 -13.29 34.71 -1.66
C PHE A 9 -12.53 33.38 -1.83
N VAL A 10 -12.43 32.61 -0.76
CA VAL A 10 -11.85 31.27 -0.75
C VAL A 10 -13.00 30.31 -0.97
N LEU A 11 -12.93 29.53 -2.03
CA LEU A 11 -13.88 28.44 -2.33
C LEU A 11 -13.71 27.37 -1.21
N ARG A 12 -14.37 27.58 -0.08
CA ARG A 12 -14.28 26.68 1.08
C ARG A 12 -15.23 25.51 0.85
N LEU A 13 -14.70 24.45 0.22
CA LEU A 13 -15.39 23.17 0.20
C LEU A 13 -15.46 22.61 1.62
N ASP A 14 -16.56 21.92 1.92
CA ASP A 14 -16.68 21.11 3.13
C ASP A 14 -15.56 20.05 3.18
N ALA A 15 -14.90 19.88 4.32
CA ALA A 15 -13.74 18.98 4.49
C ALA A 15 -14.07 17.57 4.04
N TYR A 16 -15.26 17.07 4.35
CA TYR A 16 -15.70 15.74 3.92
C TYR A 16 -15.75 15.60 2.40
N ARG A 17 -16.34 16.57 1.69
CA ARG A 17 -16.41 16.55 0.22
C ARG A 17 -15.02 16.66 -0.40
N LEU A 18 -14.18 17.52 0.16
CA LEU A 18 -12.81 17.70 -0.30
C LEU A 18 -11.99 16.41 -0.14
N TYR A 19 -12.16 15.70 0.98
CA TYR A 19 -11.52 14.41 1.22
C TYR A 19 -11.91 13.36 0.16
N LEU A 20 -13.19 13.31 -0.21
CA LEU A 20 -13.64 12.41 -1.27
C LEU A 20 -13.10 12.78 -2.65
N ILE A 21 -13.07 14.09 -2.99
CA ILE A 21 -12.50 14.59 -4.26
C ILE A 21 -11.01 14.27 -4.33
N MET A 22 -10.26 14.53 -3.26
CA MET A 22 -8.84 14.26 -3.15
C MET A 22 -8.55 12.77 -3.38
N GLY A 23 -9.26 11.88 -2.69
CA GLY A 23 -9.08 10.43 -2.85
C GLY A 23 -9.44 9.93 -4.25
N ALA A 24 -10.54 10.41 -4.84
CA ALA A 24 -10.92 10.06 -6.20
C ALA A 24 -9.88 10.54 -7.22
N ALA A 25 -9.43 11.79 -7.11
CA ALA A 25 -8.45 12.40 -8.02
C ALA A 25 -7.08 11.75 -7.90
N ALA A 26 -6.54 11.61 -6.68
CA ALA A 26 -5.26 10.97 -6.42
C ALA A 26 -5.22 9.53 -6.94
N SER A 27 -6.30 8.76 -6.69
CA SER A 27 -6.41 7.38 -7.16
C SER A 27 -6.55 7.27 -8.67
N LEU A 28 -7.25 8.21 -9.31
CA LEU A 28 -7.36 8.29 -10.77
C LEU A 28 -5.99 8.58 -11.38
N PHE A 29 -5.29 9.61 -10.91
CA PHE A 29 -3.99 10.02 -11.46
C PHE A 29 -2.92 8.95 -11.21
N GLY A 30 -2.90 8.36 -10.00
CA GLY A 30 -2.00 7.25 -9.68
C GLY A 30 -2.23 6.04 -10.57
N SER A 31 -3.46 5.56 -10.72
CA SER A 31 -3.77 4.40 -11.55
C SER A 31 -3.51 4.66 -13.04
N MET A 32 -3.73 5.90 -13.50
CA MET A 32 -3.38 6.32 -14.87
C MET A 32 -1.86 6.17 -15.11
N ILE A 33 -1.03 6.59 -14.15
CA ILE A 33 0.43 6.47 -14.22
C ILE A 33 0.83 5.00 -14.18
N PHE A 34 0.40 4.27 -13.14
CA PHE A 34 0.87 2.92 -12.85
C PHE A 34 0.53 1.91 -13.95
N THR A 35 -0.58 2.10 -14.69
CA THR A 35 -0.99 1.19 -15.76
C THR A 35 0.05 1.08 -16.88
N GLY A 36 0.72 2.17 -17.23
CA GLY A 36 1.75 2.19 -18.28
C GLY A 36 3.19 2.12 -17.77
N LEU A 37 3.40 2.28 -16.47
CA LEU A 37 4.73 2.53 -15.89
C LEU A 37 5.69 1.36 -16.07
N THR A 38 5.27 0.14 -15.79
CA THR A 38 6.11 -1.05 -15.98
C THR A 38 6.39 -1.30 -17.46
N VAL A 39 5.40 -1.07 -18.33
CA VAL A 39 5.60 -1.18 -19.78
C VAL A 39 6.66 -0.16 -20.24
N TYR A 40 6.59 1.07 -19.77
CA TYR A 40 7.57 2.12 -20.02
C TYR A 40 8.97 1.73 -19.51
N TYR A 41 9.08 1.20 -18.29
CA TYR A 41 10.36 0.75 -17.73
C TYR A 41 10.99 -0.38 -18.54
N VAL A 42 10.19 -1.35 -18.98
CA VAL A 42 10.69 -2.50 -19.76
C VAL A 42 10.99 -2.13 -21.21
N GLN A 43 10.08 -1.41 -21.88
CA GLN A 43 10.16 -1.19 -23.34
C GLN A 43 10.91 0.09 -23.71
N THR A 44 10.82 1.17 -22.93
CA THR A 44 11.45 2.46 -23.23
C THR A 44 12.79 2.62 -22.51
N VAL A 45 12.83 2.32 -21.22
CA VAL A 45 14.07 2.46 -20.42
C VAL A 45 14.97 1.24 -20.57
N GLY A 46 14.41 0.06 -20.90
CA GLY A 46 15.16 -1.18 -21.06
C GLY A 46 15.64 -1.78 -19.73
N MET A 47 14.88 -1.60 -18.64
CA MET A 47 15.24 -2.10 -17.31
C MET A 47 15.28 -3.63 -17.27
N ASN A 48 16.33 -4.15 -16.66
CA ASN A 48 16.41 -5.58 -16.31
C ASN A 48 15.63 -5.86 -15.00
N PRO A 49 15.39 -7.15 -14.66
CA PRO A 49 14.60 -7.53 -13.49
C PRO A 49 15.12 -6.97 -12.15
N LEU A 50 16.44 -6.89 -11.97
CA LEU A 50 17.03 -6.30 -10.77
C LEU A 50 16.73 -4.80 -10.68
N GLN A 51 16.86 -4.09 -11.79
CA GLN A 51 16.56 -2.65 -11.86
C GLN A 51 15.09 -2.36 -11.55
N LEU A 52 14.16 -3.17 -12.07
CA LEU A 52 12.73 -3.05 -11.76
C LEU A 52 12.45 -3.19 -10.26
N VAL A 53 13.07 -4.17 -9.62
CA VAL A 53 12.91 -4.36 -8.17
C VAL A 53 13.61 -3.25 -7.37
N LEU A 54 14.79 -2.80 -7.79
CA LEU A 54 15.50 -1.71 -7.11
C LEU A 54 14.71 -0.39 -7.10
N VAL A 55 13.89 -0.11 -8.11
CA VAL A 55 12.97 1.04 -8.11
C VAL A 55 12.07 1.01 -6.87
N GLY A 56 11.45 -0.12 -6.57
CA GLY A 56 10.63 -0.25 -5.38
C GLY A 56 11.43 -0.32 -4.09
N THR A 57 12.55 -1.05 -4.08
CA THR A 57 13.43 -1.14 -2.92
C THR A 57 13.92 0.23 -2.45
N VAL A 58 14.29 1.13 -3.38
CA VAL A 58 14.73 2.50 -3.05
C VAL A 58 13.56 3.32 -2.50
N LEU A 59 12.37 3.18 -3.09
CA LEU A 59 11.17 3.81 -2.57
C LEU A 59 10.92 3.40 -1.11
N GLU A 60 10.80 2.09 -0.86
CA GLU A 60 10.48 1.56 0.48
C GLU A 60 11.58 1.89 1.51
N ALA A 61 12.86 1.85 1.11
CA ALA A 61 13.96 2.28 1.96
C ALA A 61 13.85 3.77 2.33
N THR A 62 13.44 4.62 1.38
CA THR A 62 13.23 6.04 1.62
C THR A 62 12.04 6.27 2.55
N VAL A 63 10.93 5.54 2.33
CA VAL A 63 9.76 5.59 3.21
C VAL A 63 10.16 5.19 4.62
N LEU A 64 10.85 4.06 4.80
CA LEU A 64 11.28 3.56 6.08
C LEU A 64 12.15 4.58 6.85
N LEU A 65 13.02 5.31 6.15
CA LEU A 65 13.90 6.31 6.77
C LEU A 65 13.22 7.64 7.06
N CYS A 66 12.28 8.07 6.20
CA CYS A 66 11.70 9.40 6.25
C CYS A 66 10.34 9.48 6.95
N GLU A 67 9.61 8.35 7.11
CA GLU A 67 8.24 8.34 7.64
C GLU A 67 8.13 9.01 9.00
N VAL A 68 9.08 8.76 9.89
CA VAL A 68 9.03 9.34 11.23
C VAL A 68 9.37 10.84 11.25
N PRO A 69 10.45 11.32 10.60
CA PRO A 69 10.70 12.77 10.51
C PRO A 69 9.53 13.55 9.91
N THR A 70 8.93 13.04 8.83
CA THR A 70 7.81 13.72 8.16
C THR A 70 6.51 13.66 8.95
N GLY A 71 6.21 12.53 9.61
CA GLY A 71 5.07 12.42 10.51
C GLY A 71 5.16 13.42 11.67
N VAL A 72 6.35 13.57 12.23
CA VAL A 72 6.61 14.59 13.26
C VAL A 72 6.36 16.01 12.74
N LEU A 73 6.76 16.32 11.50
CA LEU A 73 6.49 17.63 10.89
C LEU A 73 4.98 17.83 10.70
N ALA A 74 4.26 16.82 10.21
CA ALA A 74 2.81 16.86 10.03
C ALA A 74 2.08 17.19 11.35
N ASP A 75 2.43 16.51 12.45
CA ASP A 75 1.78 16.67 13.74
C ASP A 75 2.15 17.96 14.50
N THR A 76 3.30 18.57 14.16
CA THR A 76 3.76 19.77 14.86
C THR A 76 3.52 21.07 14.12
N TYR A 77 3.53 21.05 12.78
CA TYR A 77 3.40 22.28 11.99
C TYR A 77 2.06 22.38 11.27
N SER A 78 1.72 21.41 10.40
CA SER A 78 0.49 21.46 9.61
C SER A 78 0.31 20.14 8.85
N ARG A 79 -0.84 19.48 9.06
CA ARG A 79 -1.24 18.29 8.30
C ARG A 79 -1.60 18.66 6.86
N ARG A 80 -2.29 19.78 6.67
CA ARG A 80 -2.60 20.34 5.36
C ARG A 80 -1.35 20.57 4.51
N LEU A 81 -0.33 21.24 5.07
CA LEU A 81 0.91 21.52 4.34
C LEU A 81 1.65 20.24 3.99
N SER A 82 1.66 19.25 4.88
CA SER A 82 2.22 17.93 4.62
C SER A 82 1.57 17.27 3.43
N VAL A 83 0.24 17.21 3.38
CA VAL A 83 -0.51 16.62 2.24
C VAL A 83 -0.18 17.35 0.92
N ILE A 84 -0.13 18.68 0.93
CA ILE A 84 0.19 19.48 -0.25
C ILE A 84 1.62 19.19 -0.74
N ILE A 85 2.61 19.18 0.16
CA ILE A 85 4.01 18.86 -0.16
C ILE A 85 4.11 17.45 -0.73
N GLY A 86 3.42 16.47 -0.14
CA GLY A 86 3.41 15.09 -0.60
C GLY A 86 2.99 14.98 -2.08
N PHE A 87 1.85 15.58 -2.45
CA PHE A 87 1.38 15.57 -3.85
C PHE A 87 2.32 16.30 -4.80
N VAL A 88 2.94 17.42 -4.37
CA VAL A 88 3.96 18.12 -5.20
C VAL A 88 5.14 17.21 -5.49
N LEU A 89 5.72 16.58 -4.45
CA LEU A 89 6.90 15.73 -4.60
C LEU A 89 6.61 14.50 -5.48
N ILE A 90 5.45 13.86 -5.29
CA ILE A 90 5.01 12.75 -6.14
C ILE A 90 4.83 13.20 -7.59
N GLY A 91 4.20 14.35 -7.81
CA GLY A 91 4.04 14.91 -9.16
C GLY A 91 5.37 15.22 -9.83
N ILE A 92 6.32 15.86 -9.12
CA ILE A 92 7.67 16.13 -9.60
C ILE A 92 8.40 14.84 -9.98
N CYS A 93 8.31 13.81 -9.14
CA CYS A 93 8.90 12.50 -9.43
C CYS A 93 8.44 11.98 -10.80
N TYR A 94 7.14 11.94 -11.06
CA TYR A 94 6.60 11.39 -12.30
C TYR A 94 6.89 12.28 -13.52
N LEU A 95 6.96 13.60 -13.35
CA LEU A 95 7.44 14.49 -14.42
C LEU A 95 8.90 14.20 -14.79
N ILE A 96 9.76 13.97 -13.80
CA ILE A 96 11.17 13.60 -14.03
C ILE A 96 11.24 12.24 -14.72
N GLN A 97 10.54 11.23 -14.23
CA GLN A 97 10.57 9.88 -14.80
C GLN A 97 10.05 9.82 -16.23
N GLY A 98 8.94 10.51 -16.53
CA GLY A 98 8.38 10.54 -17.87
C GLY A 98 9.22 11.34 -18.87
N SER A 99 10.02 12.31 -18.39
CA SER A 99 10.87 13.15 -19.23
C SER A 99 12.26 12.54 -19.51
N PHE A 100 12.80 11.75 -18.57
CA PHE A 100 14.15 11.22 -18.64
C PHE A 100 14.18 9.70 -18.50
N PRO A 101 14.20 8.93 -19.61
CA PRO A 101 14.17 7.47 -19.62
C PRO A 101 15.54 6.87 -19.25
N LEU A 102 16.08 7.23 -18.08
CA LEU A 102 17.37 6.76 -17.58
C LEU A 102 17.19 6.16 -16.19
N PHE A 103 17.65 4.93 -15.99
CA PHE A 103 17.52 4.21 -14.72
C PHE A 103 18.05 5.02 -13.52
N SER A 104 19.21 5.65 -13.66
CA SER A 104 19.83 6.47 -12.58
C SER A 104 18.96 7.66 -12.19
N ILE A 105 18.32 8.33 -13.16
CA ILE A 105 17.41 9.45 -12.89
C ILE A 105 16.11 8.94 -12.25
N ILE A 106 15.59 7.80 -12.71
CA ILE A 106 14.40 7.20 -12.14
C ILE A 106 14.62 6.82 -10.68
N ILE A 107 15.79 6.24 -10.34
CA ILE A 107 16.14 5.93 -8.94
C ILE A 107 16.18 7.19 -8.06
N LEU A 108 16.78 8.28 -8.56
CA LEU A 108 16.78 9.55 -7.83
C LEU A 108 15.37 10.13 -7.66
N ALA A 109 14.53 10.01 -8.69
CA ALA A 109 13.14 10.44 -8.63
C ALA A 109 12.33 9.60 -7.62
N GLU A 110 12.62 8.29 -7.49
CA GLU A 110 11.97 7.44 -6.47
C GLU A 110 12.30 7.87 -5.04
N ILE A 111 13.48 8.40 -4.78
CA ILE A 111 13.79 9.01 -3.47
C ILE A 111 12.87 10.22 -3.23
N VAL A 112 12.66 11.07 -4.23
CA VAL A 112 11.74 12.21 -4.11
C VAL A 112 10.31 11.72 -3.87
N ARG A 113 9.87 10.66 -4.57
CA ARG A 113 8.57 10.04 -4.37
C ARG A 113 8.43 9.45 -2.97
N GLY A 114 9.43 8.72 -2.49
CA GLY A 114 9.44 8.15 -1.15
C GLY A 114 9.25 9.20 -0.07
N VAL A 115 9.95 10.33 -0.16
CA VAL A 115 9.73 11.46 0.73
C VAL A 115 8.30 12.01 0.60
N GLY A 116 7.78 12.15 -0.63
CA GLY A 116 6.40 12.59 -0.88
C GLY A 116 5.35 11.66 -0.25
N GLU A 117 5.51 10.34 -0.40
CA GLU A 117 4.63 9.34 0.21
C GLU A 117 4.62 9.43 1.75
N THR A 118 5.78 9.68 2.37
CA THR A 118 5.85 9.83 3.83
C THR A 118 5.18 11.11 4.33
N PHE A 119 5.13 12.16 3.54
CA PHE A 119 4.35 13.37 3.84
C PHE A 119 2.84 13.16 3.75
N LEU A 120 2.37 12.21 2.91
CA LEU A 120 0.96 11.83 2.83
C LEU A 120 0.57 10.82 3.90
N SER A 121 1.47 9.90 4.22
CA SER A 121 1.24 8.80 5.17
C SER A 121 0.77 9.34 6.53
N GLY A 122 -0.41 8.94 6.94
CA GLY A 122 -1.02 9.37 8.21
C GLY A 122 -1.57 10.80 8.21
N ALA A 123 -0.94 11.77 7.52
CA ALA A 123 -1.34 13.17 7.55
C ALA A 123 -2.75 13.39 6.96
N GLU A 124 -3.07 12.72 5.86
CA GLU A 124 -4.39 12.79 5.22
C GLU A 124 -5.50 12.27 6.13
N SER A 125 -5.31 11.09 6.71
CA SER A 125 -6.29 10.46 7.60
C SER A 125 -6.44 11.22 8.91
N ALA A 126 -5.34 11.76 9.45
CA ALA A 126 -5.37 12.57 10.65
C ALA A 126 -6.04 13.94 10.39
N TRP A 127 -5.77 14.57 9.24
CA TRP A 127 -6.43 15.82 8.86
C TRP A 127 -7.96 15.68 8.81
N ILE A 128 -8.47 14.65 8.13
CA ILE A 128 -9.92 14.49 8.05
C ILE A 128 -10.56 14.16 9.41
N ALA A 129 -9.86 13.39 10.27
CA ALA A 129 -10.33 13.10 11.61
C ALA A 129 -10.44 14.38 12.47
N ASP A 130 -9.47 15.30 12.36
CA ASP A 130 -9.50 16.59 13.06
C ASP A 130 -10.64 17.49 12.56
N GLU A 131 -10.91 17.49 11.24
CA GLU A 131 -11.89 18.40 10.65
C GLU A 131 -13.34 17.98 10.88
N ILE A 132 -13.64 16.66 10.91
CA ILE A 132 -15.03 16.15 11.00
C ILE A 132 -15.33 15.40 12.32
N GLY A 133 -14.31 15.11 13.11
CA GLY A 133 -14.41 14.40 14.39
C GLY A 133 -14.48 12.87 14.25
N GLU A 134 -14.11 12.18 15.35
CA GLU A 134 -13.98 10.72 15.39
C GLU A 134 -15.27 9.95 15.09
N GLU A 135 -16.43 10.52 15.43
CA GLU A 135 -17.73 9.88 15.21
C GLU A 135 -18.07 9.70 13.72
N GLN A 136 -17.62 10.61 12.86
CA GLN A 136 -17.94 10.63 11.44
C GLN A 136 -16.83 10.05 10.57
N VAL A 137 -15.60 9.98 11.08
CA VAL A 137 -14.41 9.61 10.30
C VAL A 137 -14.48 8.20 9.73
N GLY A 138 -15.05 7.24 10.44
CA GLY A 138 -15.21 5.86 9.95
C GLY A 138 -16.06 5.79 8.68
N ARG A 139 -17.14 6.58 8.62
CA ARG A 139 -17.98 6.68 7.41
C ARG A 139 -17.24 7.38 6.28
N ALA A 140 -16.44 8.40 6.59
CA ALA A 140 -15.62 9.10 5.61
C ALA A 140 -14.60 8.15 4.96
N TYR A 141 -13.89 7.33 5.74
CA TYR A 141 -12.94 6.32 5.23
C TYR A 141 -13.60 5.30 4.29
N LEU A 142 -14.79 4.80 4.65
CA LEU A 142 -15.52 3.88 3.79
C LEU A 142 -15.89 4.52 2.45
N ARG A 143 -16.42 5.74 2.46
CA ARG A 143 -16.79 6.46 1.24
C ARG A 143 -15.57 6.84 0.40
N HIS A 144 -14.51 7.30 1.04
CA HIS A 144 -13.23 7.58 0.39
C HIS A 144 -12.71 6.33 -0.35
N SER A 145 -12.70 5.17 0.31
CA SER A 145 -12.29 3.92 -0.33
C SER A 145 -13.14 3.57 -1.56
N GLN A 146 -14.45 3.83 -1.52
CA GLN A 146 -15.35 3.58 -2.65
C GLN A 146 -15.04 4.52 -3.83
N VAL A 147 -14.95 5.84 -3.60
CA VAL A 147 -14.67 6.81 -4.67
C VAL A 147 -13.24 6.64 -5.22
N SER A 148 -12.27 6.29 -4.38
CA SER A 148 -10.90 5.98 -4.79
C SER A 148 -10.84 4.78 -5.73
N ARG A 149 -11.60 3.72 -5.46
CA ARG A 149 -11.70 2.56 -6.38
C ARG A 149 -12.32 2.93 -7.72
N MET A 150 -13.36 3.79 -7.71
CA MET A 150 -13.95 4.31 -8.95
C MET A 150 -12.93 5.16 -9.73
N GLY A 151 -12.22 6.06 -9.04
CA GLY A 151 -11.12 6.84 -9.62
C GLY A 151 -10.05 5.95 -10.23
N SER A 152 -9.61 4.92 -9.52
CA SER A 152 -8.62 3.95 -10.01
C SER A 152 -9.10 3.23 -11.28
N PHE A 153 -10.35 2.79 -11.32
CA PHE A 153 -10.89 2.10 -12.49
C PHE A 153 -10.90 3.00 -13.73
N VAL A 154 -11.35 4.25 -13.58
CA VAL A 154 -11.29 5.27 -14.64
C VAL A 154 -9.85 5.56 -15.03
N GLY A 155 -8.94 5.67 -14.04
CA GLY A 155 -7.51 5.90 -14.23
C GLY A 155 -6.84 4.81 -15.06
N ILE A 156 -7.15 3.54 -14.81
CA ILE A 156 -6.66 2.40 -15.63
C ILE A 156 -7.09 2.58 -17.09
N GLY A 157 -8.36 2.90 -17.34
CA GLY A 157 -8.86 3.10 -18.71
C GLY A 157 -8.19 4.26 -19.42
N LEU A 158 -8.10 5.42 -18.78
CA LEU A 158 -7.44 6.61 -19.32
C LEU A 158 -5.93 6.38 -19.52
N GLY A 159 -5.27 5.78 -18.52
CA GLY A 159 -3.85 5.44 -18.61
C GLY A 159 -3.55 4.50 -19.76
N THR A 160 -4.38 3.47 -19.94
CA THR A 160 -4.27 2.53 -21.07
C THR A 160 -4.41 3.26 -22.41
N ALA A 161 -5.43 4.10 -22.56
CA ALA A 161 -5.69 4.81 -23.82
C ALA A 161 -4.55 5.80 -24.16
N LEU A 162 -4.08 6.56 -23.17
CA LEU A 162 -2.98 7.51 -23.35
C LEU A 162 -1.65 6.79 -23.65
N ALA A 163 -1.35 5.71 -22.94
CA ALA A 163 -0.14 4.92 -23.13
C ALA A 163 -0.13 4.18 -24.46
N ALA A 164 -1.28 3.76 -24.99
CA ALA A 164 -1.41 3.17 -26.31
C ALA A 164 -1.03 4.16 -27.43
N TRP A 165 -1.25 5.46 -27.20
CA TRP A 165 -0.80 6.51 -28.12
C TRP A 165 0.69 6.84 -27.90
N HIS A 166 1.09 7.13 -26.65
CA HIS A 166 2.47 7.45 -26.32
C HIS A 166 2.79 7.07 -24.86
N LEU A 167 3.66 6.08 -24.65
CA LEU A 167 3.93 5.48 -23.34
C LEU A 167 4.25 6.47 -22.21
N PRO A 168 5.08 7.51 -22.39
CA PRO A 168 5.34 8.49 -21.33
C PRO A 168 4.16 9.40 -20.99
N LEU A 169 3.16 9.54 -21.88
CA LEU A 169 2.10 10.55 -21.74
C LEU A 169 1.28 10.41 -20.45
N PRO A 170 0.79 9.21 -20.05
CA PRO A 170 0.05 9.08 -18.78
C PRO A 170 0.93 9.38 -17.56
N ILE A 171 2.24 9.14 -17.64
CA ILE A 171 3.19 9.42 -16.56
C ILE A 171 3.34 10.94 -16.40
N LEU A 172 3.59 11.65 -17.50
CA LEU A 172 3.75 13.10 -17.51
C LEU A 172 2.45 13.82 -17.13
N LEU A 173 1.32 13.42 -17.74
CA LEU A 173 0.04 14.03 -17.45
C LEU A 173 -0.41 13.74 -16.00
N GLY A 174 -0.22 12.51 -15.53
CA GLY A 174 -0.52 12.15 -14.15
C GLY A 174 0.32 12.92 -13.15
N GLY A 175 1.62 13.09 -13.40
CA GLY A 175 2.50 13.91 -12.58
C GLY A 175 2.06 15.38 -12.55
N ALA A 176 1.72 15.95 -13.71
CA ALA A 176 1.19 17.32 -13.81
C ALA A 176 -0.15 17.47 -13.06
N LEU A 177 -1.05 16.50 -13.17
CA LEU A 177 -2.32 16.51 -12.46
C LEU A 177 -2.18 16.35 -10.94
N GLN A 178 -1.18 15.61 -10.45
CA GLN A 178 -0.84 15.55 -9.02
C GLN A 178 -0.42 16.94 -8.49
N ILE A 179 0.42 17.66 -9.25
CA ILE A 179 0.79 19.05 -8.92
C ILE A 179 -0.44 19.95 -8.99
N GLY A 180 -1.29 19.79 -10.02
CA GLY A 180 -2.55 20.52 -10.14
C GLY A 180 -3.48 20.29 -8.94
N LEU A 181 -3.57 19.04 -8.45
CA LEU A 181 -4.29 18.70 -7.23
C LEU A 181 -3.71 19.42 -6.01
N SER A 182 -2.38 19.45 -5.86
CA SER A 182 -1.75 20.16 -4.75
C SER A 182 -2.04 21.65 -4.75
N LEU A 183 -2.02 22.30 -5.93
CA LEU A 183 -2.38 23.71 -6.10
C LEU A 183 -3.85 23.96 -5.77
N PHE A 184 -4.74 23.06 -6.16
CA PHE A 184 -6.14 23.11 -5.77
C PHE A 184 -6.32 22.98 -4.26
N LEU A 185 -5.63 22.04 -3.61
CA LEU A 185 -5.65 21.85 -2.17
C LEU A 185 -5.08 23.06 -1.41
N LEU A 186 -4.08 23.74 -1.97
CA LEU A 186 -3.52 24.96 -1.39
C LEU A 186 -4.60 26.06 -1.21
N ILE A 187 -5.60 26.08 -2.08
CA ILE A 187 -6.71 27.06 -2.04
C ILE A 187 -7.90 26.51 -1.25
N ALA A 188 -8.25 25.23 -1.47
CA ALA A 188 -9.53 24.68 -1.03
C ALA A 188 -9.46 23.94 0.34
N MET A 189 -8.27 23.49 0.77
CA MET A 189 -8.13 22.63 1.95
C MET A 189 -8.19 23.46 3.26
N PRO A 190 -9.20 23.28 4.12
CA PRO A 190 -9.24 23.92 5.44
C PRO A 190 -8.28 23.23 6.42
N GLU A 191 -7.91 23.94 7.49
CA GLU A 191 -7.18 23.38 8.62
C GLU A 191 -7.65 24.07 9.91
N ARG A 192 -8.90 23.77 10.30
CA ARG A 192 -9.54 24.41 11.47
C ARG A 192 -9.48 23.53 12.70
N GLY A 193 -9.51 22.21 12.53
CA GLY A 193 -9.48 21.23 13.60
C GLY A 193 -8.07 20.87 14.06
N PHE A 194 -7.02 21.42 13.43
CA PHE A 194 -5.64 21.08 13.77
C PHE A 194 -5.21 21.64 15.09
N HIS A 195 -4.76 20.76 15.98
CA HIS A 195 -4.15 21.11 17.25
C HIS A 195 -2.72 20.58 17.28
N PRO A 196 -1.69 21.45 17.21
CA PRO A 196 -0.31 21.00 17.25
C PRO A 196 -0.02 20.15 18.48
N ALA A 197 0.64 19.01 18.28
CA ALA A 197 1.07 18.16 19.38
C ALA A 197 1.99 18.95 20.32
N GLN A 198 1.55 19.12 21.59
CA GLN A 198 2.36 19.79 22.63
C GLN A 198 3.53 18.89 22.98
N ARG A 199 4.74 19.33 22.69
CA ARG A 199 5.96 18.62 23.10
C ARG A 199 6.48 19.19 24.40
N PRO A 200 6.96 18.33 25.31
CA PRO A 200 7.77 18.79 26.43
C PRO A 200 8.99 19.56 25.89
N ARG A 201 9.17 20.80 26.34
CA ARG A 201 10.33 21.62 25.95
C ARG A 201 11.61 20.90 26.37
N GLY A 202 12.43 20.52 25.39
CA GLY A 202 13.77 19.96 25.61
C GLY A 202 13.98 18.49 25.22
N GLU A 203 12.95 17.72 24.85
CA GLU A 203 13.13 16.36 24.36
C GLU A 203 13.39 16.34 22.85
N ALA A 204 14.54 15.77 22.46
CA ALA A 204 14.83 15.53 21.05
C ALA A 204 13.81 14.53 20.47
N PRO A 205 13.29 14.75 19.25
CA PRO A 205 12.31 13.86 18.60
C PRO A 205 12.70 12.37 18.62
N TRP A 206 13.98 12.09 18.50
CA TRP A 206 14.55 10.74 18.51
C TRP A 206 14.41 10.01 19.85
N HIS A 207 14.30 10.73 20.98
CA HIS A 207 14.18 10.10 22.29
C HIS A 207 12.78 9.54 22.52
N SER A 208 11.75 10.34 22.24
CA SER A 208 10.36 9.89 22.33
C SER A 208 10.06 8.76 21.35
N MET A 209 10.63 8.82 20.13
CA MET A 209 10.53 7.73 19.14
C MET A 209 11.15 6.44 19.63
N ARG A 210 12.36 6.52 20.20
CA ARG A 210 13.06 5.34 20.75
C ARG A 210 12.26 4.70 21.89
N THR A 211 11.70 5.50 22.77
CA THR A 211 10.86 5.01 23.87
C THR A 211 9.58 4.35 23.35
N THR A 212 8.87 4.98 22.44
CA THR A 212 7.66 4.40 21.81
C THR A 212 7.98 3.10 21.05
N ALA A 213 9.08 3.07 20.28
CA ALA A 213 9.52 1.85 19.60
C ALA A 213 9.92 0.75 20.58
N GLN A 214 10.60 1.07 21.68
CA GLN A 214 10.97 0.10 22.70
C GLN A 214 9.75 -0.43 23.47
N GLU A 215 8.78 0.41 23.79
CA GLU A 215 7.51 0.00 24.39
C GLU A 215 6.72 -0.90 23.44
N GLY A 216 6.56 -0.49 22.18
CA GLY A 216 5.93 -1.31 21.15
C GLY A 216 6.61 -2.68 21.02
N LEU A 217 7.95 -2.72 20.94
CA LEU A 217 8.71 -3.97 20.86
C LEU A 217 8.52 -4.84 22.11
N ARG A 218 8.45 -4.24 23.31
CA ARG A 218 8.17 -4.98 24.56
C ARG A 218 6.78 -5.61 24.52
N ILE A 219 5.77 -4.85 24.06
CA ILE A 219 4.39 -5.33 23.93
C ILE A 219 4.30 -6.47 22.92
N VAL A 220 4.94 -6.31 21.76
CA VAL A 220 4.95 -7.31 20.69
C VAL A 220 5.65 -8.59 21.19
N ARG A 221 6.81 -8.48 21.84
CA ARG A 221 7.56 -9.64 22.38
C ARG A 221 6.82 -10.34 23.52
N GLY A 222 6.04 -9.62 24.31
CA GLY A 222 5.21 -10.18 25.37
C GLY A 222 4.00 -10.97 24.90
N ARG A 223 3.68 -10.93 23.57
CA ARG A 223 2.50 -11.56 22.98
C ARG A 223 2.89 -12.44 21.78
N PRO A 224 3.02 -13.75 21.95
CA PRO A 224 3.51 -14.66 20.90
C PRO A 224 2.76 -14.57 19.57
N VAL A 225 1.43 -14.40 19.59
CA VAL A 225 0.61 -14.26 18.38
C VAL A 225 0.92 -12.96 17.66
N VAL A 226 1.08 -11.86 18.39
CA VAL A 226 1.42 -10.55 17.82
C VAL A 226 2.82 -10.57 17.19
N TRP A 227 3.79 -11.13 17.91
CA TRP A 227 5.14 -11.31 17.39
C TRP A 227 5.18 -12.12 16.10
N MET A 228 4.42 -13.21 16.06
CA MET A 228 4.27 -14.04 14.87
C MET A 228 3.68 -13.25 13.69
N LEU A 229 2.64 -12.43 13.91
CA LEU A 229 2.03 -11.63 12.85
C LEU A 229 2.98 -10.54 12.32
N VAL A 230 3.83 -9.95 13.17
CA VAL A 230 4.89 -9.03 12.76
C VAL A 230 5.94 -9.76 11.90
N LEU A 231 6.33 -10.97 12.26
CA LEU A 231 7.24 -11.78 11.43
C LEU A 231 6.61 -12.17 10.10
N VAL A 232 5.31 -12.46 10.08
CA VAL A 232 4.58 -12.71 8.83
C VAL A 232 4.59 -11.46 7.94
N ALA A 233 4.47 -10.25 8.52
CA ALA A 233 4.56 -9.02 7.74
C ALA A 233 5.93 -8.87 7.04
N VAL A 234 7.06 -9.18 7.73
CA VAL A 234 8.39 -9.20 7.10
C VAL A 234 8.45 -10.17 5.91
N VAL A 235 7.95 -11.40 6.12
CA VAL A 235 7.94 -12.43 5.07
C VAL A 235 7.05 -12.02 3.90
N PHE A 236 5.89 -11.42 4.19
CA PHE A 236 4.96 -10.95 3.18
C PHE A 236 5.54 -9.78 2.38
N GLY A 237 6.20 -8.82 3.02
CA GLY A 237 6.89 -7.72 2.36
C GLY A 237 7.98 -8.24 1.40
N ALA A 238 8.83 -9.17 1.84
CA ALA A 238 9.86 -9.78 1.00
C ALA A 238 9.29 -10.52 -0.23
N PHE A 239 8.13 -11.16 -0.06
CA PHE A 239 7.38 -11.81 -1.13
C PHE A 239 6.78 -10.78 -2.09
N SER A 240 6.07 -9.78 -1.56
CA SER A 240 5.26 -8.85 -2.33
C SER A 240 6.10 -8.00 -3.27
N GLU A 241 7.24 -7.49 -2.83
CA GLU A 241 8.10 -6.62 -3.63
C GLU A 241 8.54 -7.31 -4.93
N GLY A 242 8.99 -8.56 -4.84
CA GLY A 242 9.38 -9.32 -6.02
C GLY A 242 8.23 -9.55 -7.00
N VAL A 243 7.06 -9.94 -6.50
CA VAL A 243 5.90 -10.22 -7.34
C VAL A 243 5.34 -8.94 -7.96
N ASP A 244 5.24 -7.85 -7.21
CA ASP A 244 4.66 -6.59 -7.68
C ASP A 244 5.50 -5.94 -8.78
N ARG A 245 6.82 -5.99 -8.66
CA ARG A 245 7.73 -5.41 -9.66
C ARG A 245 7.93 -6.29 -10.89
N LEU A 246 7.85 -7.62 -10.74
CA LEU A 246 8.16 -8.55 -11.84
C LEU A 246 6.93 -9.13 -12.53
N ARG A 247 5.73 -9.03 -11.96
CA ARG A 247 4.49 -9.61 -12.54
C ARG A 247 4.22 -9.13 -13.96
N GLU A 248 4.21 -7.82 -14.18
CA GLU A 248 3.93 -7.26 -15.50
C GLU A 248 5.08 -7.49 -16.47
N ALA A 249 6.33 -7.39 -15.99
CA ALA A 249 7.51 -7.73 -16.78
C ALA A 249 7.47 -9.20 -17.25
N HIS A 250 6.97 -10.10 -16.41
CA HIS A 250 6.80 -11.52 -16.78
C HIS A 250 5.79 -11.69 -17.93
N PHE A 251 4.66 -10.97 -17.90
CA PHE A 251 3.73 -10.96 -19.02
C PHE A 251 4.37 -10.42 -20.29
N LEU A 252 5.11 -9.31 -20.20
CA LEU A 252 5.70 -8.61 -21.35
C LEU A 252 6.84 -9.38 -22.01
N ILE A 253 7.65 -10.11 -21.21
CA ILE A 253 8.89 -10.74 -21.70
C ILE A 253 8.70 -12.22 -22.00
N THR A 254 7.81 -12.90 -21.23
CA THR A 254 7.72 -14.37 -21.31
C THR A 254 6.60 -14.86 -22.22
N PHE A 255 5.54 -14.08 -22.39
CA PHE A 255 4.36 -14.52 -23.15
C PHE A 255 4.14 -13.67 -24.40
N SER A 256 3.66 -14.32 -25.46
CA SER A 256 3.06 -13.62 -26.60
C SER A 256 1.61 -13.31 -26.28
N PHE A 257 1.21 -12.04 -26.41
CA PHE A 257 -0.19 -11.66 -26.33
C PHE A 257 -1.00 -12.24 -27.50
N PRO A 258 -2.33 -12.45 -27.34
CA PRO A 258 -3.15 -12.94 -28.44
C PRO A 258 -3.01 -12.07 -29.70
N ALA A 259 -2.85 -12.71 -30.85
CA ALA A 259 -2.67 -12.01 -32.11
C ALA A 259 -3.94 -11.29 -32.60
N TRP A 260 -5.09 -11.68 -32.06
CA TRP A 260 -6.37 -11.04 -32.39
C TRP A 260 -7.15 -10.75 -31.09
N PRO A 261 -7.62 -9.51 -30.88
CA PRO A 261 -7.31 -8.30 -31.67
C PRO A 261 -5.83 -7.88 -31.52
N ASP A 262 -5.25 -7.34 -32.59
CA ASP A 262 -3.89 -6.80 -32.57
C ASP A 262 -3.85 -5.49 -31.79
N LEU A 263 -3.50 -5.60 -30.50
CA LEU A 263 -3.49 -4.49 -29.55
C LEU A 263 -2.08 -4.29 -29.00
N PRO A 264 -1.68 -3.04 -28.75
CA PRO A 264 -0.42 -2.76 -28.05
C PRO A 264 -0.34 -3.49 -26.70
N SER A 265 0.85 -3.90 -26.29
CA SER A 265 1.08 -4.64 -25.03
C SER A 265 0.52 -3.90 -23.81
N VAL A 266 0.57 -2.56 -23.79
CA VAL A 266 0.02 -1.74 -22.70
C VAL A 266 -1.50 -1.89 -22.57
N VAL A 267 -2.21 -2.12 -23.68
CA VAL A 267 -3.67 -2.36 -23.64
C VAL A 267 -3.97 -3.70 -22.97
N TRP A 268 -3.19 -4.75 -23.29
CA TRP A 268 -3.28 -6.04 -22.60
C TRP A 268 -3.00 -5.91 -21.11
N ILE A 269 -1.95 -5.17 -20.71
CA ILE A 269 -1.64 -4.92 -19.31
C ILE A 269 -2.79 -4.14 -18.62
N GLY A 270 -3.34 -3.13 -19.27
CA GLY A 270 -4.52 -2.42 -18.76
C GLY A 270 -5.73 -3.34 -18.54
N MET A 271 -6.01 -4.25 -19.48
CA MET A 271 -7.09 -5.24 -19.32
C MET A 271 -6.80 -6.25 -18.19
N ILE A 272 -5.55 -6.69 -18.05
CA ILE A 272 -5.12 -7.57 -16.94
C ILE A 272 -5.35 -6.89 -15.61
N ASN A 273 -4.97 -5.62 -15.48
CA ASN A 273 -5.11 -4.84 -14.24
C ASN A 273 -6.58 -4.53 -13.93
N ALA A 274 -7.37 -4.11 -14.93
CA ALA A 274 -8.80 -3.87 -14.77
C ALA A 274 -9.56 -5.14 -14.37
N GLY A 275 -9.29 -6.25 -15.05
CA GLY A 275 -9.87 -7.56 -14.73
C GLY A 275 -9.51 -8.04 -13.33
N GLY A 276 -8.24 -7.91 -12.94
CA GLY A 276 -7.77 -8.24 -11.61
C GLY A 276 -8.46 -7.40 -10.52
N MET A 277 -8.64 -6.10 -10.76
CA MET A 277 -9.36 -5.20 -9.86
C MET A 277 -10.83 -5.62 -9.68
N LEU A 278 -11.53 -5.93 -10.78
CA LEU A 278 -12.93 -6.37 -10.73
C LEU A 278 -13.09 -7.69 -9.97
N ILE A 279 -12.20 -8.66 -10.23
CA ILE A 279 -12.18 -9.94 -9.53
C ILE A 279 -11.90 -9.72 -8.03
N GLY A 280 -10.93 -8.88 -7.68
CA GLY A 280 -10.61 -8.56 -6.29
C GLY A 280 -11.79 -7.92 -5.55
N ILE A 281 -12.52 -7.00 -6.19
CA ILE A 281 -13.74 -6.40 -5.63
C ILE A 281 -14.81 -7.48 -5.43
N GLY A 282 -15.05 -8.33 -6.45
CA GLY A 282 -16.05 -9.39 -6.38
C GLY A 282 -15.77 -10.40 -5.26
N VAL A 283 -14.50 -10.80 -5.10
CA VAL A 283 -14.08 -11.74 -4.04
C VAL A 283 -14.20 -11.11 -2.66
N ALA A 284 -13.79 -9.85 -2.49
CA ALA A 284 -13.93 -9.14 -1.23
C ALA A 284 -15.40 -8.99 -0.81
N GLU A 285 -16.29 -8.63 -1.76
CA GLU A 285 -17.73 -8.51 -1.53
C GLU A 285 -18.36 -9.86 -1.17
N LEU A 286 -17.98 -10.93 -1.89
CA LEU A 286 -18.47 -12.29 -1.59
C LEU A 286 -18.06 -12.74 -0.19
N LEU A 287 -16.82 -12.39 0.22
CA LEU A 287 -16.33 -12.70 1.55
C LEU A 287 -17.13 -11.95 2.63
N ILE A 288 -17.37 -10.65 2.44
CA ILE A 288 -18.15 -9.82 3.37
C ILE A 288 -19.58 -10.38 3.52
N ARG A 289 -20.23 -10.77 2.41
CA ARG A 289 -21.60 -11.29 2.44
C ARG A 289 -21.73 -12.67 3.06
N ARG A 290 -20.76 -13.54 2.85
CA ARG A 290 -20.80 -14.94 3.34
C ARG A 290 -20.24 -15.10 4.74
N TRP A 291 -19.42 -14.18 5.19
CA TRP A 291 -18.77 -14.24 6.48
C TRP A 291 -19.31 -13.18 7.44
N GLN A 292 -20.09 -13.65 8.39
CA GLN A 292 -20.25 -12.94 9.65
C GLN A 292 -18.93 -13.12 10.39
N VAL A 293 -18.04 -12.12 10.27
CA VAL A 293 -16.65 -12.07 10.79
C VAL A 293 -16.59 -12.17 12.34
N GLN A 294 -17.69 -12.55 13.00
CA GLN A 294 -17.79 -12.66 14.46
C GLN A 294 -17.18 -13.95 15.03
N ASP A 295 -16.85 -14.94 14.18
CA ASP A 295 -16.25 -16.19 14.66
C ASP A 295 -14.73 -16.13 14.62
N ASN A 296 -14.13 -15.65 15.73
CA ASN A 296 -12.68 -15.45 15.91
C ASN A 296 -11.84 -16.69 15.63
N ARG A 297 -12.38 -17.88 15.84
CA ARG A 297 -11.66 -19.17 15.72
C ARG A 297 -11.36 -19.54 14.26
N ARG A 298 -11.94 -18.86 13.28
CA ARG A 298 -11.80 -19.19 11.85
C ARG A 298 -10.76 -18.35 11.11
N LEU A 299 -10.26 -17.25 11.70
CA LEU A 299 -9.37 -16.33 11.01
C LEU A 299 -7.99 -16.96 10.73
N GLY A 300 -7.41 -17.63 11.69
CA GLY A 300 -6.11 -18.29 11.54
C GLY A 300 -6.11 -19.41 10.48
N PRO A 301 -7.04 -20.39 10.51
CA PRO A 301 -7.16 -21.39 9.45
C PRO A 301 -7.38 -20.79 8.06
N LEU A 302 -8.13 -19.68 7.98
CA LEU A 302 -8.35 -18.99 6.73
C LEU A 302 -7.09 -18.35 6.20
N LEU A 303 -6.32 -17.64 7.03
CA LEU A 303 -5.03 -17.04 6.63
C LEU A 303 -4.06 -18.10 6.16
N LEU A 304 -4.04 -19.27 6.82
CA LEU A 304 -3.23 -20.41 6.40
C LEU A 304 -3.63 -20.90 5.01
N ALA A 305 -4.93 -21.16 4.80
CA ALA A 305 -5.46 -21.63 3.51
C ALA A 305 -5.27 -20.57 2.40
N ASN A 306 -5.51 -19.28 2.71
CA ASN A 306 -5.33 -18.18 1.80
C ASN A 306 -3.86 -18.03 1.36
N SER A 307 -2.93 -18.13 2.30
CA SER A 307 -1.50 -18.04 2.00
C SER A 307 -1.01 -19.23 1.18
N ALA A 308 -1.50 -20.44 1.48
CA ALA A 308 -1.19 -21.63 0.67
C ALA A 308 -1.74 -21.48 -0.77
N GLY A 309 -2.97 -20.98 -0.93
CA GLY A 309 -3.58 -20.67 -2.22
C GLY A 309 -2.81 -19.60 -2.99
N LEU A 310 -2.35 -18.56 -2.30
CA LEU A 310 -1.52 -17.48 -2.87
C LEU A 310 -0.19 -18.02 -3.39
N ILE A 311 0.51 -18.83 -2.59
CA ILE A 311 1.77 -19.47 -2.99
C ILE A 311 1.54 -20.31 -4.25
N LEU A 312 0.52 -21.17 -4.24
CA LEU A 312 0.20 -22.02 -5.38
C LEU A 312 -0.12 -21.19 -6.63
N ALA A 313 -0.93 -20.14 -6.49
CA ALA A 313 -1.28 -19.27 -7.61
C ALA A 313 -0.05 -18.57 -8.21
N VAL A 314 0.88 -18.09 -7.37
CA VAL A 314 2.15 -17.47 -7.83
C VAL A 314 3.06 -18.49 -8.50
N LEU A 315 3.16 -19.72 -7.99
CA LEU A 315 3.94 -20.78 -8.62
C LEU A 315 3.36 -21.18 -9.97
N VAL A 316 2.02 -21.32 -10.07
CA VAL A 316 1.34 -21.59 -11.34
C VAL A 316 1.56 -20.44 -12.33
N PHE A 317 1.50 -19.18 -11.86
CA PHE A 317 1.80 -18.00 -12.67
C PHE A 317 3.22 -18.02 -13.22
N ALA A 318 4.20 -18.24 -12.36
CA ALA A 318 5.62 -18.26 -12.72
C ALA A 318 5.96 -19.37 -13.75
N LEU A 319 5.32 -20.54 -13.61
CA LEU A 319 5.59 -21.72 -14.42
C LEU A 319 4.59 -21.91 -15.58
N ALA A 320 3.65 -20.98 -15.76
CA ALA A 320 2.61 -21.08 -16.78
C ALA A 320 3.19 -21.34 -18.18
N PRO A 321 2.65 -22.31 -18.91
CA PRO A 321 3.11 -22.63 -20.25
C PRO A 321 2.57 -21.67 -21.33
N ASN A 322 1.49 -20.95 -21.03
CA ASN A 322 0.84 -20.03 -21.95
C ASN A 322 0.18 -18.85 -21.25
N PHE A 323 -0.17 -17.81 -22.02
CA PHE A 323 -0.77 -16.58 -21.54
C PHE A 323 -2.07 -16.80 -20.75
N GLY A 324 -2.96 -17.70 -21.21
CA GLY A 324 -4.27 -17.91 -20.57
C GLY A 324 -4.14 -18.45 -19.14
N ILE A 325 -3.24 -19.43 -18.92
CA ILE A 325 -2.96 -19.98 -17.57
C ILE A 325 -2.28 -18.92 -16.73
N ALA A 326 -1.33 -18.16 -17.27
CA ALA A 326 -0.68 -17.06 -16.55
C ALA A 326 -1.70 -16.01 -16.11
N LEU A 327 -2.63 -15.61 -16.97
CA LEU A 327 -3.69 -14.66 -16.70
C LEU A 327 -4.59 -15.14 -15.56
N ALA A 328 -5.10 -16.37 -15.65
CA ALA A 328 -5.96 -16.96 -14.63
C ALA A 328 -5.24 -17.05 -13.26
N ALA A 329 -3.97 -17.47 -13.26
CA ALA A 329 -3.16 -17.59 -12.07
C ALA A 329 -2.84 -16.22 -11.45
N ALA A 330 -2.53 -15.19 -12.26
CA ALA A 330 -2.29 -13.82 -11.79
C ALA A 330 -3.56 -13.22 -11.15
N TRP A 331 -4.73 -13.42 -11.75
CA TRP A 331 -6.01 -12.99 -11.18
C TRP A 331 -6.35 -13.73 -9.89
N MET A 332 -6.07 -15.04 -9.84
CA MET A 332 -6.25 -15.82 -8.61
C MET A 332 -5.31 -15.33 -7.49
N ALA A 333 -4.04 -15.06 -7.79
CA ALA A 333 -3.11 -14.49 -6.84
C ALA A 333 -3.59 -13.10 -6.34
N GLY A 334 -4.10 -12.25 -7.24
CA GLY A 334 -4.71 -10.97 -6.89
C GLY A 334 -5.93 -11.13 -5.98
N ALA A 335 -6.79 -12.13 -6.23
CA ALA A 335 -7.94 -12.45 -5.38
C ALA A 335 -7.51 -12.85 -3.97
N PHE A 336 -6.54 -13.75 -3.82
CA PHE A 336 -5.99 -14.12 -2.51
C PHE A 336 -5.35 -12.92 -1.79
N ARG A 337 -4.63 -12.07 -2.50
CA ARG A 337 -4.02 -10.85 -1.92
C ARG A 337 -5.06 -9.85 -1.43
N SER A 338 -6.18 -9.69 -2.14
CA SER A 338 -7.24 -8.73 -1.77
C SER A 338 -7.87 -9.02 -0.41
N ILE A 339 -7.85 -10.26 0.04
CA ILE A 339 -8.42 -10.69 1.32
C ILE A 339 -7.37 -10.89 2.43
N GLN A 340 -6.10 -11.01 2.08
CA GLN A 340 -5.00 -11.29 3.03
C GLN A 340 -4.89 -10.20 4.09
N TYR A 341 -4.75 -8.95 3.67
CA TYR A 341 -4.55 -7.83 4.58
C TYR A 341 -5.74 -7.55 5.51
N PRO A 342 -6.99 -7.50 5.03
CA PRO A 342 -8.15 -7.35 5.90
C PRO A 342 -8.25 -8.43 7.00
N ILE A 343 -8.00 -9.69 6.64
CA ILE A 343 -8.10 -10.80 7.60
C ILE A 343 -6.96 -10.74 8.62
N ALA A 344 -5.72 -10.51 8.15
CA ALA A 344 -4.55 -10.41 9.04
C ALA A 344 -4.71 -9.25 10.04
N ASN A 345 -5.17 -8.08 9.59
CA ASN A 345 -5.44 -6.94 10.46
C ASN A 345 -6.58 -7.21 11.45
N THR A 346 -7.64 -7.90 11.03
CA THR A 346 -8.72 -8.29 11.94
C THR A 346 -8.19 -9.21 13.03
N TRP A 347 -7.40 -10.22 12.66
CA TRP A 347 -6.81 -11.14 13.63
C TRP A 347 -5.84 -10.43 14.59
N LEU A 348 -4.97 -9.56 14.05
CA LEU A 348 -4.06 -8.75 14.86
C LEU A 348 -4.82 -7.85 15.86
N ASN A 349 -5.87 -7.17 15.38
CA ASN A 349 -6.68 -6.27 16.22
C ASN A 349 -7.39 -6.96 17.36
N GLN A 350 -7.77 -8.24 17.21
CA GLN A 350 -8.43 -9.02 18.28
C GLN A 350 -7.48 -9.35 19.42
N HIS A 351 -6.17 -9.43 19.16
CA HIS A 351 -5.16 -9.75 20.16
C HIS A 351 -4.54 -8.52 20.83
N LEU A 352 -5.02 -7.31 20.49
CA LEU A 352 -4.45 -6.06 20.96
C LEU A 352 -5.44 -5.23 21.77
N PRO A 353 -5.05 -4.72 22.95
CA PRO A 353 -5.78 -3.67 23.64
C PRO A 353 -5.85 -2.41 22.78
N SER A 354 -6.92 -1.62 22.95
CA SER A 354 -7.16 -0.41 22.13
C SER A 354 -6.00 0.59 22.18
N HIS A 355 -5.41 0.80 23.37
CA HIS A 355 -4.36 1.79 23.60
C HIS A 355 -3.01 1.50 22.90
N VAL A 356 -2.74 0.24 22.48
CA VAL A 356 -1.49 -0.14 21.79
C VAL A 356 -1.70 -0.50 20.31
N ARG A 357 -2.95 -0.56 19.86
CA ARG A 357 -3.31 -1.03 18.52
C ARG A 357 -2.63 -0.24 17.41
N ALA A 358 -2.68 1.08 17.48
CA ALA A 358 -2.06 1.95 16.47
C ALA A 358 -0.54 1.73 16.39
N THR A 359 0.16 1.63 17.52
CA THR A 359 1.60 1.38 17.58
C THR A 359 1.97 0.05 16.94
N VAL A 360 1.23 -1.03 17.26
CA VAL A 360 1.54 -2.36 16.72
C VAL A 360 1.22 -2.46 15.23
N LEU A 361 0.15 -1.81 14.76
CA LEU A 361 -0.15 -1.75 13.32
C LEU A 361 0.93 -0.98 12.54
N SER A 362 1.43 0.13 13.10
CA SER A 362 2.57 0.86 12.52
C SER A 362 3.83 -0.02 12.49
N MET A 363 4.13 -0.76 13.56
CA MET A 363 5.26 -1.70 13.58
C MET A 363 5.12 -2.82 12.56
N ALA A 364 3.91 -3.33 12.33
CA ALA A 364 3.67 -4.33 11.29
C ALA A 364 3.91 -3.75 9.89
N GLY A 365 3.50 -2.51 9.63
CA GLY A 365 3.80 -1.80 8.39
C GLY A 365 5.31 -1.60 8.18
N GLN A 366 6.04 -1.17 9.21
CA GLN A 366 7.50 -1.03 9.16
C GLN A 366 8.20 -2.39 8.95
N ALA A 367 7.68 -3.46 9.53
CA ALA A 367 8.18 -4.82 9.34
C ALA A 367 7.97 -5.30 7.89
N ASP A 368 6.83 -4.97 7.29
CA ASP A 368 6.54 -5.24 5.88
C ASP A 368 7.51 -4.49 4.96
N ALA A 369 7.69 -3.17 5.17
CA ALA A 369 8.65 -2.36 4.42
C ALA A 369 10.10 -2.88 4.55
N LEU A 370 10.51 -3.30 5.76
CA LEU A 370 11.81 -3.93 5.98
C LEU A 370 11.93 -5.23 5.17
N GLY A 371 10.87 -6.03 5.11
CA GLY A 371 10.79 -7.22 4.28
C GLY A 371 10.99 -6.91 2.80
N GLN A 372 10.32 -5.88 2.28
CA GLN A 372 10.43 -5.41 0.90
C GLN A 372 11.88 -4.99 0.58
N VAL A 373 12.48 -4.16 1.44
CA VAL A 373 13.88 -3.68 1.27
C VAL A 373 14.89 -4.83 1.29
N ALA A 374 14.70 -5.82 2.17
CA ALA A 374 15.63 -6.94 2.29
C ALA A 374 15.40 -8.01 1.21
N GLY A 375 14.16 -8.35 0.91
CA GLY A 375 13.79 -9.44 0.00
C GLY A 375 13.87 -9.05 -1.47
N GLY A 376 13.47 -7.83 -1.80
CA GLY A 376 13.41 -7.34 -3.16
C GLY A 376 14.70 -7.55 -3.95
N PRO A 377 15.84 -6.99 -3.53
CA PRO A 377 17.10 -7.14 -4.26
C PRO A 377 17.52 -8.61 -4.48
N VAL A 378 17.22 -9.50 -3.52
CA VAL A 378 17.52 -10.94 -3.66
C VAL A 378 16.68 -11.56 -4.78
N VAL A 379 15.37 -11.25 -4.84
CA VAL A 379 14.50 -11.69 -5.92
C VAL A 379 14.96 -11.11 -7.26
N GLY A 380 15.33 -9.82 -7.28
CA GLY A 380 15.85 -9.13 -8.48
C GLY A 380 17.12 -9.77 -9.02
N LEU A 381 18.07 -10.17 -8.15
CA LEU A 381 19.30 -10.89 -8.53
C LEU A 381 19.00 -12.24 -9.17
N VAL A 382 18.07 -13.02 -8.61
CA VAL A 382 17.60 -14.26 -9.23
C VAL A 382 16.97 -13.97 -10.61
N GLY A 383 16.27 -12.85 -10.72
CA GLY A 383 15.62 -12.38 -11.94
C GLY A 383 16.59 -12.09 -13.10
N LEU A 384 17.83 -11.72 -12.82
CA LEU A 384 18.86 -11.53 -13.84
C LEU A 384 19.15 -12.83 -14.63
N ARG A 385 18.94 -13.99 -14.00
CA ARG A 385 19.11 -15.29 -14.66
C ARG A 385 17.82 -15.79 -15.29
N SER A 386 16.69 -15.63 -14.58
CA SER A 386 15.39 -16.08 -15.06
C SER A 386 14.26 -15.42 -14.30
N LEU A 387 13.34 -14.73 -14.99
CA LEU A 387 12.11 -14.18 -14.41
C LEU A 387 11.23 -15.27 -13.77
N ARG A 388 11.14 -16.45 -14.41
CA ARG A 388 10.40 -17.59 -13.86
C ARG A 388 10.98 -18.04 -12.53
N ALA A 389 12.31 -18.16 -12.46
CA ALA A 389 13.00 -18.53 -11.21
C ALA A 389 12.82 -17.49 -10.12
N ALA A 390 12.83 -16.19 -10.46
CA ALA A 390 12.60 -15.10 -9.50
C ALA A 390 11.19 -15.14 -8.91
N LEU A 391 10.17 -15.35 -9.73
CA LEU A 391 8.78 -15.45 -9.27
C LEU A 391 8.53 -16.74 -8.47
N VAL A 392 9.13 -17.87 -8.86
CA VAL A 392 9.10 -19.10 -8.05
C VAL A 392 9.75 -18.84 -6.69
N PHE A 393 10.94 -18.24 -6.68
CA PHE A 393 11.66 -17.90 -5.45
C PHE A 393 10.83 -16.94 -4.57
N ALA A 394 10.24 -15.89 -5.16
CA ALA A 394 9.36 -14.98 -4.44
C ALA A 394 8.17 -15.73 -3.81
N GLY A 395 7.50 -16.62 -4.57
CA GLY A 395 6.42 -17.45 -4.03
C GLY A 395 6.86 -18.34 -2.86
N LEU A 396 8.09 -18.90 -2.93
CA LEU A 396 8.65 -19.73 -1.87
C LEU A 396 9.06 -18.92 -0.62
N ILE A 397 9.42 -17.64 -0.76
CA ILE A 397 9.67 -16.74 0.39
C ILE A 397 8.44 -16.70 1.32
N LEU A 398 7.23 -16.86 0.80
CA LEU A 398 6.02 -16.82 1.63
C LEU A 398 5.79 -18.13 2.43
N THR A 399 6.49 -19.22 2.16
CA THR A 399 6.28 -20.51 2.85
C THR A 399 6.49 -20.47 4.36
N PRO A 400 7.44 -19.71 4.95
CA PRO A 400 7.55 -19.58 6.40
C PRO A 400 6.28 -19.03 7.07
N ALA A 401 5.47 -18.21 6.37
CA ALA A 401 4.21 -17.71 6.90
C ALA A 401 3.22 -18.84 7.22
N LEU A 402 3.23 -19.95 6.46
CA LEU A 402 2.39 -21.14 6.74
C LEU A 402 2.76 -21.76 8.09
N ALA A 403 4.06 -21.89 8.35
CA ALA A 403 4.54 -22.43 9.64
C ALA A 403 4.24 -21.47 10.80
N LEU A 404 4.33 -20.17 10.58
CA LEU A 404 3.98 -19.15 11.58
C LEU A 404 2.48 -19.19 11.90
N TYR A 405 1.60 -19.21 10.90
CA TYR A 405 0.16 -19.31 11.11
C TYR A 405 -0.25 -20.61 11.82
N SER A 406 0.33 -21.74 11.42
CA SER A 406 0.03 -23.02 12.09
C SER A 406 0.49 -23.06 13.55
N ARG A 407 1.59 -22.37 13.90
CA ARG A 407 2.01 -22.19 15.29
C ARG A 407 1.08 -21.28 16.06
N GLY A 408 0.61 -20.18 15.45
CA GLY A 408 -0.36 -19.27 16.05
C GLY A 408 -1.65 -19.96 16.45
N LEU A 409 -2.18 -20.82 15.57
CA LEU A 409 -3.36 -21.64 15.86
C LEU A 409 -3.18 -22.55 17.08
N LYS A 410 -2.04 -23.22 17.19
CA LYS A 410 -1.75 -24.06 18.36
C LYS A 410 -1.64 -23.25 19.65
N LEU A 411 -1.13 -22.04 19.60
CA LEU A 411 -1.06 -21.14 20.76
C LEU A 411 -2.46 -20.72 21.21
N GLU A 412 -3.37 -20.41 20.28
CA GLU A 412 -4.77 -20.07 20.60
C GLU A 412 -5.51 -21.26 21.25
N GLU A 413 -5.34 -22.47 20.71
CA GLU A 413 -5.91 -23.68 21.29
C GLU A 413 -5.43 -23.93 22.73
N THR A 414 -4.12 -23.72 22.98
CA THR A 414 -3.53 -23.90 24.30
C THR A 414 -4.07 -22.89 25.32
N VAL A 415 -4.26 -21.64 24.92
CA VAL A 415 -4.83 -20.60 25.79
C VAL A 415 -6.31 -20.88 26.08
N ALA A 416 -7.07 -21.36 25.09
CA ALA A 416 -8.49 -21.69 25.25
C ALA A 416 -8.75 -22.89 26.16
N THR A 417 -7.75 -23.77 26.40
CA THR A 417 -7.86 -24.96 27.27
C THR A 417 -7.43 -24.66 28.71
N ILE A 418 -6.87 -23.48 29.02
CA ILE A 418 -6.61 -23.10 30.42
C ILE A 418 -7.92 -22.69 31.05
N PRO A 419 -8.39 -23.40 32.14
CA PRO A 419 -9.59 -22.99 32.83
C PRO A 419 -9.43 -21.59 33.40
N PRO A 420 -10.50 -20.77 33.43
CA PRO A 420 -10.42 -19.43 34.04
C PRO A 420 -9.96 -19.59 35.49
N ASP A 421 -9.08 -18.69 35.93
CA ASP A 421 -8.65 -18.61 37.33
C ASP A 421 -9.88 -18.64 38.21
N PRO A 422 -9.91 -19.47 39.28
CA PRO A 422 -11.04 -19.50 40.22
C PRO A 422 -11.24 -18.06 40.75
N GLU A 423 -12.46 -17.56 40.63
CA GLU A 423 -12.83 -16.27 41.22
C GLU A 423 -12.31 -16.22 42.67
N PRO A 424 -11.68 -15.12 43.09
CA PRO A 424 -11.28 -14.97 44.47
C PRO A 424 -12.52 -15.12 45.32
N LEU A 425 -12.53 -16.16 46.14
CA LEU A 425 -13.56 -16.36 47.18
C LEU A 425 -13.55 -15.09 48.02
N ASP A 426 -14.61 -14.31 47.88
CA ASP A 426 -14.88 -13.15 48.72
C ASP A 426 -14.84 -13.63 50.19
N ALA A 427 -13.82 -13.17 50.94
CA ALA A 427 -13.68 -13.29 52.39
C ALA A 427 -14.04 -11.99 53.07
#